data_aec4805ab1bbae078b1ad323a07e06dd
#
_entry.id   aec4805ab1bbae078b1ad323a07e06dd
#
_cell.length_a   1.000
_cell.length_b   1.000
_cell.length_c   1.000
_cell.angle_alpha   90.00
_cell.angle_beta   90.00
_cell.angle_gamma   90.00
#
_symmetry.space_group_name_H-M   'P 1'
#
loop_
_entity.id
_entity.type
_entity.pdbx_description
1 polymer ?
#
loop_
_entity_poly.entity_id
_entity_poly.type
_entity_poly.pdbx_seq_one_letter_code
_entity_poly.pdbx_strand_id
1 'polypeptide(L)'
;MLGLAAMAAGACDDARRAPSSASPASAAADPAVWHTRERTLDFTGDGKPDTVRLRALGRSPDSLRIELTFRSGGAVRWREEWASDYELAVAPPLADEAARASFVRGRLDRALASVEVEPFDPAAYATMADPVDSALLKSPPPEQVSFAYGYETTVVLAWDPAAATLERLHACC
;
A
#
# COMPACT_ATOMS: atom_id res chain seq x y z
N MET A 1 1.61 79.44 3.59
CA MET A 1 1.22 79.33 5.00
C MET A 1 1.76 78.01 5.52
N LEU A 2 2.58 78.13 6.55
CA LEU A 2 3.28 77.12 7.28
C LEU A 2 2.31 76.22 8.04
N GLY A 3 2.67 74.94 8.18
CA GLY A 3 2.06 74.02 9.11
C GLY A 3 3.01 72.85 9.40
N LEU A 4 3.90 73.06 10.36
CA LEU A 4 4.68 71.96 11.01
C LEU A 4 3.78 71.13 11.93
N ALA A 5 3.91 69.86 11.97
CA ALA A 5 3.58 69.00 13.12
C ALA A 5 4.37 67.68 13.06
N ALA A 6 5.23 67.63 13.89
CA ALA A 6 5.74 66.79 14.97
C ALA A 6 5.83 65.26 14.73
N MET A 7 7.08 64.75 14.88
CA MET A 7 7.49 63.37 15.03
C MET A 7 6.95 62.76 16.33
N ALA A 8 6.54 61.49 16.23
CA ALA A 8 6.50 60.59 17.40
C ALA A 8 7.24 59.28 17.03
N ALA A 9 8.41 59.12 17.60
CA ALA A 9 9.17 57.88 17.56
C ALA A 9 8.53 56.89 18.52
N GLY A 10 7.98 55.79 18.00
CA GLY A 10 7.56 54.60 18.77
C GLY A 10 8.63 53.54 18.68
N ALA A 11 9.38 53.38 19.78
CA ALA A 11 10.29 52.24 19.93
C ALA A 11 9.49 50.95 20.06
N CYS A 12 9.60 50.08 19.07
CA CYS A 12 9.11 48.72 19.19
C CYS A 12 10.21 47.87 19.84
N ASP A 13 9.90 47.39 21.02
CA ASP A 13 10.64 46.41 21.78
C ASP A 13 10.83 45.09 20.98
N ASP A 14 12.09 44.83 20.65
CA ASP A 14 12.52 43.57 20.00
C ASP A 14 12.53 42.47 21.06
N ALA A 15 11.37 41.91 21.33
CA ALA A 15 11.25 40.69 22.11
C ALA A 15 11.90 39.51 21.30
N ARG A 16 13.17 39.28 21.52
CA ARG A 16 13.90 38.11 21.08
C ARG A 16 13.14 36.87 21.52
N ARG A 17 12.34 36.32 20.61
CA ARG A 17 11.73 34.99 20.75
C ARG A 17 12.85 33.98 20.61
N ALA A 18 13.26 33.41 21.73
CA ALA A 18 14.19 32.27 21.74
C ALA A 18 13.67 31.17 20.79
N PRO A 19 14.54 30.53 19.98
CA PRO A 19 14.12 29.41 19.16
C PRO A 19 13.62 28.30 20.09
N SER A 20 12.32 28.00 19.97
CA SER A 20 11.72 26.82 20.60
C SER A 20 12.48 25.61 20.08
N SER A 21 13.27 24.98 20.94
CA SER A 21 13.89 23.69 20.66
C SER A 21 12.77 22.70 20.42
N ALA A 22 12.44 22.49 19.14
CA ALA A 22 11.59 21.39 18.73
C ALA A 22 12.26 20.10 19.24
N SER A 23 11.61 19.47 20.23
CA SER A 23 11.98 18.14 20.68
C SER A 23 12.08 17.25 19.44
N PRO A 24 13.18 16.49 19.24
CA PRO A 24 13.26 15.59 18.11
C PRO A 24 12.05 14.67 18.20
N ALA A 25 11.21 14.68 17.15
CA ALA A 25 10.14 13.73 17.01
C ALA A 25 10.75 12.35 17.26
N SER A 26 10.26 11.67 18.29
CA SER A 26 10.70 10.32 18.63
C SER A 26 10.59 9.50 17.35
N ALA A 27 11.73 9.10 16.78
CA ALA A 27 11.75 8.22 15.64
C ALA A 27 10.93 6.98 16.04
N ALA A 28 9.74 6.83 15.47
CA ALA A 28 8.91 5.69 15.74
C ALA A 28 9.76 4.47 15.41
N ALA A 29 10.05 3.65 16.42
CA ALA A 29 10.81 2.42 16.21
C ALA A 29 10.14 1.63 15.09
N ASP A 30 10.92 1.14 14.14
CA ASP A 30 10.40 0.32 13.05
C ASP A 30 9.54 -0.80 13.62
N PRO A 31 8.31 -0.98 13.14
CA PRO A 31 7.43 -2.00 13.67
C PRO A 31 8.09 -3.38 13.53
N ALA A 32 8.03 -4.19 14.60
CA ALA A 32 8.61 -5.53 14.58
C ALA A 32 8.02 -6.33 13.40
N VAL A 33 8.89 -6.97 12.62
CA VAL A 33 8.46 -7.88 11.55
C VAL A 33 8.00 -9.18 12.21
N TRP A 34 6.69 -9.46 12.11
CA TRP A 34 6.07 -10.66 12.67
C TRP A 34 6.09 -11.84 11.70
N HIS A 35 5.90 -11.55 10.40
CA HIS A 35 5.95 -12.54 9.31
C HIS A 35 6.41 -11.86 8.02
N THR A 36 7.16 -12.59 7.20
CA THR A 36 7.53 -12.12 5.86
C THR A 36 7.65 -13.29 4.90
N ARG A 37 7.20 -13.07 3.68
CA ARG A 37 7.31 -14.00 2.56
C ARG A 37 7.57 -13.21 1.28
N GLU A 38 8.19 -13.89 0.33
CA GLU A 38 8.45 -13.35 -1.00
C GLU A 38 8.14 -14.40 -2.05
N ARG A 39 7.72 -13.92 -3.21
CA ARG A 39 7.52 -14.71 -4.42
C ARG A 39 8.10 -13.94 -5.60
N THR A 40 8.71 -14.66 -6.53
CA THR A 40 9.24 -14.09 -7.76
C THR A 40 8.31 -14.41 -8.92
N LEU A 41 7.96 -13.37 -9.70
CA LEU A 41 7.08 -13.42 -10.87
C LEU A 41 7.65 -12.45 -11.90
N ASP A 42 7.19 -12.53 -13.14
CA ASP A 42 7.37 -11.47 -14.13
C ASP A 42 6.00 -10.82 -14.37
N PHE A 43 5.69 -9.78 -13.58
CA PHE A 43 4.42 -9.08 -13.70
C PHE A 43 4.48 -7.85 -14.62
N THR A 44 5.68 -7.49 -15.05
CA THR A 44 5.89 -6.42 -16.03
C THR A 44 5.90 -6.93 -17.47
N GLY A 45 6.04 -8.24 -17.67
CA GLY A 45 6.11 -8.90 -18.97
C GLY A 45 7.41 -8.60 -19.74
N ASP A 46 8.48 -8.16 -19.04
CA ASP A 46 9.75 -7.81 -19.67
C ASP A 46 10.77 -8.96 -19.70
N GLY A 47 10.37 -10.14 -19.22
CA GLY A 47 11.19 -11.36 -19.14
C GLY A 47 12.16 -11.35 -17.98
N LYS A 48 12.09 -10.38 -17.06
CA LYS A 48 12.93 -10.33 -15.87
C LYS A 48 12.15 -10.65 -14.60
N PRO A 49 12.82 -11.19 -13.58
CA PRO A 49 12.17 -11.49 -12.33
C PRO A 49 11.81 -10.23 -11.55
N ASP A 50 10.54 -10.07 -11.23
CA ASP A 50 10.02 -9.11 -10.28
C ASP A 50 9.78 -9.78 -8.93
N THR A 51 9.59 -9.00 -7.88
CA THR A 51 9.38 -9.51 -6.52
C THR A 51 8.05 -9.06 -5.96
N VAL A 52 7.24 -10.01 -5.49
CA VAL A 52 6.08 -9.74 -4.65
C VAL A 52 6.45 -10.11 -3.22
N ARG A 53 6.37 -9.12 -2.32
CA ARG A 53 6.72 -9.30 -0.91
C ARG A 53 5.52 -9.02 -0.03
N LEU A 54 5.23 -9.95 0.86
CA LEU A 54 4.26 -9.80 1.93
C LEU A 54 4.98 -9.65 3.26
N ARG A 55 4.58 -8.64 4.05
CA ARG A 55 5.08 -8.41 5.42
C ARG A 55 3.91 -8.21 6.35
N ALA A 56 3.96 -8.82 7.52
CA ALA A 56 3.08 -8.51 8.63
C ALA A 56 3.91 -7.86 9.74
N LEU A 57 3.48 -6.69 10.17
CA LEU A 57 4.20 -5.81 11.09
C LEU A 57 3.39 -5.63 12.35
N GLY A 58 3.99 -5.90 13.50
CA GLY A 58 3.33 -5.81 14.80
C GLY A 58 3.84 -6.84 15.78
N ARG A 59 3.14 -7.02 16.89
CA ARG A 59 3.55 -7.92 17.98
C ARG A 59 2.54 -9.02 18.27
N SER A 60 1.25 -8.78 17.97
CA SER A 60 0.18 -9.73 18.22
C SER A 60 -0.58 -10.02 16.92
N PRO A 61 -1.02 -11.28 16.71
CA PRO A 61 -1.81 -11.65 15.52
C PRO A 61 -3.10 -10.84 15.39
N ASP A 62 -3.60 -10.26 16.47
CA ASP A 62 -4.84 -9.48 16.49
C ASP A 62 -4.66 -8.01 16.07
N SER A 63 -3.42 -7.55 15.87
CA SER A 63 -3.10 -6.13 15.62
C SER A 63 -1.94 -5.94 14.66
N LEU A 64 -1.86 -6.78 13.63
CA LEU A 64 -0.84 -6.65 12.60
C LEU A 64 -1.29 -5.67 11.51
N ARG A 65 -0.35 -4.86 11.02
CA ARG A 65 -0.45 -4.20 9.73
C ARG A 65 0.20 -5.12 8.69
N ILE A 66 -0.54 -5.43 7.65
CA ILE A 66 -0.09 -6.31 6.58
C ILE A 66 0.18 -5.45 5.36
N GLU A 67 1.34 -5.66 4.73
CA GLU A 67 1.77 -4.95 3.52
C GLU A 67 2.07 -5.98 2.43
N LEU A 68 1.45 -5.86 1.28
CA LEU A 68 1.79 -6.55 0.05
C LEU A 68 2.41 -5.55 -0.92
N THR A 69 3.64 -5.79 -1.35
CA THR A 69 4.35 -4.89 -2.25
C THR A 69 4.80 -5.62 -3.50
N PHE A 70 4.61 -4.97 -4.65
CA PHE A 70 5.11 -5.39 -5.95
C PHE A 70 6.31 -4.54 -6.31
N ARG A 71 7.43 -5.16 -6.65
CA ARG A 71 8.71 -4.50 -6.90
C ARG A 71 9.30 -4.97 -8.22
N SER A 72 9.66 -4.01 -9.07
CA SER A 72 10.38 -4.25 -10.31
C SER A 72 11.59 -3.34 -10.39
N GLY A 73 12.75 -3.89 -10.79
CA GLY A 73 13.99 -3.14 -10.85
C GLY A 73 14.40 -2.53 -9.50
N GLY A 74 14.02 -3.16 -8.37
CA GLY A 74 14.28 -2.65 -7.01
C GLY A 74 13.31 -1.57 -6.50
N ALA A 75 12.49 -0.95 -7.38
CA ALA A 75 11.49 0.04 -7.01
C ALA A 75 10.15 -0.59 -6.65
N VAL A 76 9.43 0.01 -5.69
CA VAL A 76 8.03 -0.36 -5.41
C VAL A 76 7.16 0.19 -6.53
N ARG A 77 6.38 -0.69 -7.17
CA ARG A 77 5.48 -0.38 -8.27
C ARG A 77 4.03 -0.32 -7.84
N TRP A 78 3.72 -1.01 -6.75
CA TRP A 78 2.41 -0.98 -6.11
C TRP A 78 2.48 -1.48 -4.69
N ARG A 79 1.50 -1.06 -3.85
CA ARG A 79 1.38 -1.49 -2.46
C ARG A 79 -0.07 -1.59 -2.07
N GLU A 80 -0.41 -2.67 -1.37
CA GLU A 80 -1.66 -2.85 -0.63
C GLU A 80 -1.38 -2.97 0.84
N GLU A 81 -2.27 -2.41 1.67
CA GLU A 81 -2.17 -2.51 3.13
C GLU A 81 -3.54 -2.85 3.71
N TRP A 82 -3.54 -3.77 4.69
CA TRP A 82 -4.73 -4.10 5.47
C TRP A 82 -4.35 -4.53 6.89
N ALA A 83 -5.35 -4.66 7.77
CA ALA A 83 -5.15 -5.10 9.14
C ALA A 83 -5.46 -6.59 9.30
N SER A 84 -4.84 -7.26 10.28
CA SER A 84 -5.05 -8.69 10.53
C SER A 84 -6.44 -9.02 11.05
N ASP A 85 -7.17 -8.07 11.60
CA ASP A 85 -8.58 -8.25 11.99
C ASP A 85 -9.44 -8.61 10.79
N TYR A 86 -9.11 -8.11 9.60
CA TYR A 86 -9.78 -8.47 8.35
C TYR A 86 -9.58 -9.96 7.99
N GLU A 87 -8.40 -10.53 8.28
CA GLU A 87 -8.16 -11.97 8.13
C GLU A 87 -8.88 -12.78 9.21
N LEU A 88 -8.94 -12.25 10.42
CA LEU A 88 -9.57 -12.91 11.55
C LEU A 88 -11.11 -12.86 11.51
N ALA A 89 -11.69 -11.93 10.75
CA ALA A 89 -13.16 -11.82 10.61
C ALA A 89 -13.83 -13.10 10.08
N VAL A 90 -13.07 -13.94 9.37
CA VAL A 90 -13.55 -15.23 8.82
C VAL A 90 -13.02 -16.45 9.59
N ALA A 91 -12.35 -16.21 10.70
CA ALA A 91 -11.81 -17.30 11.49
C ALA A 91 -12.94 -18.08 12.22
N PRO A 92 -12.82 -19.40 12.30
CA PRO A 92 -13.62 -20.15 13.27
C PRO A 92 -13.23 -19.73 14.70
N PRO A 93 -14.01 -20.10 15.72
CA PRO A 93 -13.59 -19.90 17.09
C PRO A 93 -12.19 -20.47 17.34
N LEU A 94 -11.23 -19.62 17.70
CA LEU A 94 -9.84 -19.99 17.93
C LEU A 94 -9.56 -19.99 19.43
N ALA A 95 -8.96 -21.09 19.92
CA ALA A 95 -8.83 -21.36 21.34
C ALA A 95 -7.90 -20.39 22.07
N ASP A 96 -6.82 -19.97 21.41
CA ASP A 96 -5.76 -19.16 22.04
C ASP A 96 -4.99 -18.31 21.00
N GLU A 97 -4.01 -17.56 21.47
CA GLU A 97 -3.17 -16.72 20.63
C GLU A 97 -2.34 -17.53 19.62
N ALA A 98 -1.89 -18.72 19.99
CA ALA A 98 -1.10 -19.58 19.09
C ALA A 98 -1.95 -20.08 17.91
N ALA A 99 -3.21 -20.44 18.17
CA ALA A 99 -4.16 -20.80 17.13
C ALA A 99 -4.46 -19.62 16.20
N ARG A 100 -4.66 -18.40 16.74
CA ARG A 100 -4.83 -17.18 15.95
C ARG A 100 -3.59 -16.88 15.10
N ALA A 101 -2.41 -16.98 15.70
CA ALA A 101 -1.15 -16.78 14.98
C ALA A 101 -0.97 -17.76 13.82
N SER A 102 -1.29 -19.04 14.03
CA SER A 102 -1.23 -20.07 13.00
C SER A 102 -2.24 -19.79 11.88
N PHE A 103 -3.47 -19.42 12.24
CA PHE A 103 -4.51 -19.08 11.29
C PHE A 103 -4.10 -17.89 10.41
N VAL A 104 -3.66 -16.78 11.01
CA VAL A 104 -3.23 -15.59 10.28
C VAL A 104 -2.07 -15.91 9.34
N ARG A 105 -1.02 -16.62 9.80
CA ARG A 105 0.09 -17.04 8.91
C ARG A 105 -0.42 -17.83 7.70
N GLY A 106 -1.29 -18.81 7.92
CA GLY A 106 -1.87 -19.61 6.85
C GLY A 106 -2.70 -18.77 5.86
N ARG A 107 -3.39 -17.73 6.32
CA ARG A 107 -4.10 -16.77 5.46
C ARG A 107 -3.13 -15.95 4.62
N LEU A 108 -2.08 -15.40 5.23
CA LEU A 108 -1.07 -14.60 4.55
C LEU A 108 -0.28 -15.40 3.51
N ASP A 109 0.07 -16.65 3.84
CA ASP A 109 0.74 -17.54 2.88
C ASP A 109 -0.18 -17.85 1.68
N ARG A 110 -1.49 -18.03 1.90
CA ARG A 110 -2.47 -18.18 0.81
C ARG A 110 -2.64 -16.90 -0.01
N ALA A 111 -2.69 -15.73 0.63
CA ALA A 111 -2.77 -14.46 -0.09
C ALA A 111 -1.58 -14.26 -1.04
N LEU A 112 -0.36 -14.57 -0.59
CA LEU A 112 0.80 -14.51 -1.48
C LEU A 112 0.76 -15.61 -2.56
N ALA A 113 0.31 -16.82 -2.22
CA ALA A 113 0.19 -17.92 -3.18
C ALA A 113 -0.87 -17.65 -4.26
N SER A 114 -1.91 -16.85 -3.95
CA SER A 114 -2.96 -16.48 -4.91
C SER A 114 -2.53 -15.40 -5.90
N VAL A 115 -1.33 -14.82 -5.76
CA VAL A 115 -0.84 -13.86 -6.76
C VAL A 115 -0.59 -14.59 -8.07
N GLU A 116 -1.33 -14.24 -9.09
CA GLU A 116 -1.23 -14.85 -10.42
C GLU A 116 -1.00 -13.77 -11.47
N VAL A 117 -0.20 -14.11 -12.49
CA VAL A 117 -0.01 -13.31 -13.69
C VAL A 117 -0.72 -14.06 -14.81
N GLU A 118 -1.62 -13.39 -15.48
CA GLU A 118 -2.46 -13.96 -16.52
C GLU A 118 -2.61 -12.99 -17.70
N PRO A 119 -2.95 -13.46 -18.90
CA PRO A 119 -3.19 -12.59 -20.04
C PRO A 119 -4.28 -11.55 -19.73
N PHE A 120 -4.03 -10.31 -20.11
CA PHE A 120 -5.02 -9.25 -19.97
C PHE A 120 -6.19 -9.46 -20.94
N ASP A 121 -7.42 -9.49 -20.42
CA ASP A 121 -8.64 -9.58 -21.23
C ASP A 121 -9.39 -8.24 -21.23
N PRO A 122 -9.20 -7.38 -22.24
CA PRO A 122 -9.90 -6.09 -22.29
C PRO A 122 -11.42 -6.23 -22.40
N ALA A 123 -11.94 -7.36 -22.92
CA ALA A 123 -13.38 -7.57 -23.04
C ALA A 123 -14.04 -7.77 -21.67
N ALA A 124 -13.34 -8.38 -20.72
CA ALA A 124 -13.82 -8.53 -19.35
C ALA A 124 -14.06 -7.18 -18.66
N TYR A 125 -13.28 -6.16 -19.00
CA TYR A 125 -13.34 -4.83 -18.37
C TYR A 125 -14.23 -3.83 -19.13
N ALA A 126 -14.49 -4.05 -20.40
CA ALA A 126 -15.33 -3.15 -21.22
C ALA A 126 -16.78 -3.06 -20.72
N THR A 127 -17.23 -4.05 -19.94
CA THR A 127 -18.60 -4.14 -19.41
C THR A 127 -18.71 -3.84 -17.92
N MET A 128 -17.60 -3.52 -17.24
CA MET A 128 -17.63 -3.21 -15.81
C MET A 128 -18.28 -1.84 -15.56
N ALA A 129 -18.97 -1.73 -14.42
CA ALA A 129 -19.66 -0.51 -14.01
C ALA A 129 -18.69 0.63 -13.65
N ASP A 130 -17.51 0.29 -13.16
CA ASP A 130 -16.46 1.26 -12.87
C ASP A 130 -15.62 1.49 -14.14
N PRO A 131 -15.41 2.77 -14.51
CA PRO A 131 -14.60 3.06 -15.69
C PRO A 131 -13.14 2.66 -15.44
N VAL A 132 -12.73 1.57 -16.03
CA VAL A 132 -11.31 1.26 -16.21
C VAL A 132 -10.69 2.37 -17.05
N ASP A 133 -9.48 2.77 -16.74
CA ASP A 133 -8.79 3.82 -17.50
C ASP A 133 -8.86 3.48 -18.99
N SER A 134 -9.52 4.36 -19.72
CA SER A 134 -9.72 4.19 -21.17
C SER A 134 -8.39 4.14 -21.94
N ALA A 135 -7.29 4.59 -21.35
CA ALA A 135 -5.96 4.48 -21.92
C ALA A 135 -5.47 3.02 -21.90
N LEU A 136 -5.66 2.30 -20.81
CA LEU A 136 -5.33 0.86 -20.72
C LEU A 136 -6.16 0.02 -21.69
N LEU A 137 -7.44 0.36 -21.90
CA LEU A 137 -8.29 -0.34 -22.87
C LEU A 137 -7.88 -0.07 -24.32
N LYS A 138 -7.31 1.11 -24.62
CA LYS A 138 -6.84 1.46 -25.98
C LYS A 138 -5.47 0.86 -26.32
N SER A 139 -4.64 0.66 -25.29
CA SER A 139 -3.31 0.06 -25.43
C SER A 139 -3.14 -0.97 -24.29
N PRO A 140 -3.86 -2.10 -24.39
CA PRO A 140 -3.90 -3.07 -23.31
C PRO A 140 -2.51 -3.63 -23.03
N PRO A 141 -2.12 -3.77 -21.74
CA PRO A 141 -0.91 -4.48 -21.37
C PRO A 141 -1.02 -5.96 -21.78
N PRO A 142 0.08 -6.68 -21.95
CA PRO A 142 0.03 -8.09 -22.30
C PRO A 142 -0.55 -8.95 -21.17
N GLU A 143 -0.38 -8.51 -19.94
CA GLU A 143 -0.70 -9.29 -18.74
C GLU A 143 -1.36 -8.43 -17.66
N GLN A 144 -2.08 -9.10 -16.79
CA GLN A 144 -2.64 -8.56 -15.56
C GLN A 144 -2.18 -9.40 -14.37
N VAL A 145 -2.27 -8.82 -13.19
CA VAL A 145 -1.96 -9.49 -11.93
C VAL A 145 -3.21 -9.56 -11.09
N SER A 146 -3.58 -10.74 -10.62
CA SER A 146 -4.66 -10.92 -9.68
C SER A 146 -4.15 -11.49 -8.36
N PHE A 147 -4.82 -11.14 -7.25
CA PHE A 147 -4.58 -11.75 -5.95
C PHE A 147 -5.80 -11.57 -5.05
N ALA A 148 -5.91 -12.44 -4.04
CA ALA A 148 -7.00 -12.39 -3.07
C ALA A 148 -6.45 -12.28 -1.64
N TYR A 149 -7.16 -11.51 -0.79
CA TYR A 149 -6.86 -11.40 0.63
C TYR A 149 -8.13 -11.19 1.45
N GLY A 150 -8.04 -11.39 2.77
CA GLY A 150 -9.18 -11.23 3.66
C GLY A 150 -10.35 -12.13 3.30
N TYR A 151 -11.55 -11.58 3.44
CA TYR A 151 -12.80 -12.26 3.08
C TYR A 151 -13.23 -11.84 1.67
N GLU A 152 -13.02 -12.76 0.70
CA GLU A 152 -13.52 -12.63 -0.69
C GLU A 152 -13.02 -11.40 -1.47
N THR A 153 -12.04 -10.64 -0.96
CA THR A 153 -11.50 -9.51 -1.71
C THR A 153 -10.52 -10.02 -2.76
N THR A 154 -10.88 -9.84 -4.02
CA THR A 154 -10.00 -10.06 -5.18
C THR A 154 -9.59 -8.70 -5.75
N VAL A 155 -8.31 -8.50 -5.97
CA VAL A 155 -7.75 -7.31 -6.59
C VAL A 155 -7.13 -7.70 -7.92
N VAL A 156 -7.41 -6.91 -8.95
CA VAL A 156 -6.79 -7.06 -10.28
C VAL A 156 -6.06 -5.78 -10.61
N LEU A 157 -4.81 -5.93 -11.03
CA LEU A 157 -3.90 -4.86 -11.40
C LEU A 157 -3.44 -5.06 -12.84
N ALA A 158 -3.17 -3.96 -13.55
CA ALA A 158 -2.50 -3.98 -14.83
C ALA A 158 -1.20 -3.17 -14.80
N TRP A 159 -0.20 -3.62 -15.52
CA TRP A 159 1.04 -2.88 -15.67
C TRP A 159 0.87 -1.73 -16.66
N ASP A 160 1.08 -0.47 -16.20
CA ASP A 160 1.21 0.69 -17.07
C ASP A 160 2.70 0.97 -17.35
N PRO A 161 3.18 0.67 -18.55
CA PRO A 161 4.59 0.88 -18.89
C PRO A 161 4.95 2.38 -19.01
N ALA A 162 3.98 3.26 -19.28
CA ALA A 162 4.23 4.70 -19.39
C ALA A 162 4.44 5.34 -18.02
N ALA A 163 3.65 4.96 -17.04
CA ALA A 163 3.79 5.42 -15.65
C ALA A 163 4.80 4.56 -14.85
N ALA A 164 5.20 3.41 -15.37
CA ALA A 164 6.03 2.41 -14.69
C ALA A 164 5.46 2.00 -13.33
N THR A 165 4.15 1.77 -13.27
CA THR A 165 3.40 1.39 -12.08
C THR A 165 2.36 0.32 -12.40
N LEU A 166 1.85 -0.34 -11.36
CA LEU A 166 0.65 -1.17 -11.46
C LEU A 166 -0.57 -0.29 -11.14
N GLU A 167 -1.60 -0.39 -11.96
CA GLU A 167 -2.86 0.30 -11.76
C GLU A 167 -3.96 -0.69 -11.38
N ARG A 168 -4.81 -0.30 -10.44
CA ARG A 168 -5.94 -1.13 -10.03
C ARG A 168 -7.04 -1.03 -11.07
N LEU A 169 -7.36 -2.19 -11.67
CA LEU A 169 -8.48 -2.33 -12.61
C LEU A 169 -9.78 -2.62 -11.87
N HIS A 170 -9.71 -3.48 -10.87
CA HIS A 170 -10.87 -3.97 -10.15
C HIS A 170 -10.52 -4.39 -8.73
N ALA A 171 -11.46 -4.17 -7.81
CA ALA A 171 -11.49 -4.82 -6.52
C ALA A 171 -12.93 -5.24 -6.24
N CYS A 172 -13.13 -6.54 -6.04
CA CYS A 172 -14.44 -7.13 -5.76
C CYS A 172 -14.42 -7.90 -4.44
N CYS A 173 -15.55 -7.90 -3.75
CA CYS A 173 -15.88 -8.75 -2.61
C CYS A 173 -17.06 -9.66 -2.97
#